data_18bc3b1132f8b415eb47dc8f4a0fbe18
#
_entry.id   18bc3b1132f8b415eb47dc8f4a0fbe18
#
_cell.length_a   1.000
_cell.length_b   1.000
_cell.length_c   1.000
_cell.angle_alpha   90.00
_cell.angle_beta   90.00
_cell.angle_gamma   90.00
#
_symmetry.space_group_name_H-M   'P 1'
#
loop_
_entity.id
_entity.type
_entity.pdbx_description
1 polymer ?
#
loop_
_entity_poly.entity_id
_entity_poly.type
_entity_poly.pdbx_seq_one_letter_code
_entity_poly.pdbx_strand_id
1 'polypeptide(L)'
;ILDDALLSSNMLDTKVGKMTNSYMNLCRLDNGFYVGMGYFSESDQFLTLLDKDLNVIKQFGEQPLSGLRSDGKIKNYSGFQGHMSVRGNSIFYAADLFSYMARYDISDTGEVTQTWGHQYAYVDYEVYKEWSISFKRCEDNLCGFSDIAIGEKYIFATYSGIPIGEMFKHNAYAIAAQTLVVIDKEDGAVLGRFKLSSRSAFLCLSDD
;
A
#
# COMPACT_ATOMS: atom_id res chain seq x y z
N ILE A 1 -16.38 -28.35 2.34
CA ILE A 1 -16.59 -28.72 0.92
C ILE A 1 -17.49 -27.62 0.39
N LEU A 2 -16.92 -26.68 -0.39
CA LEU A 2 -17.69 -25.68 -1.12
C LEU A 2 -18.44 -26.40 -2.24
N ASP A 3 -19.73 -26.11 -2.34
CA ASP A 3 -20.63 -26.73 -3.34
C ASP A 3 -20.18 -26.32 -4.75
N ASP A 4 -19.79 -27.29 -5.58
CA ASP A 4 -19.31 -27.08 -6.95
C ASP A 4 -20.34 -26.33 -7.83
N ALA A 5 -21.62 -26.35 -7.44
CA ALA A 5 -22.68 -25.59 -8.11
C ALA A 5 -22.57 -24.07 -7.85
N LEU A 6 -22.09 -23.67 -6.69
CA LEU A 6 -21.87 -22.25 -6.35
C LEU A 6 -20.64 -21.66 -7.07
N LEU A 7 -19.63 -22.48 -7.34
CA LEU A 7 -18.47 -22.07 -8.13
C LEU A 7 -18.81 -21.95 -9.62
N SER A 8 -19.70 -22.78 -10.15
CA SER A 8 -20.05 -22.78 -11.57
C SER A 8 -21.00 -21.63 -11.96
N SER A 9 -21.91 -21.20 -11.07
CA SER A 9 -22.89 -20.17 -11.40
C SER A 9 -22.30 -18.74 -11.42
N ASN A 10 -21.23 -18.50 -10.67
CA ASN A 10 -20.57 -17.18 -10.62
C ASN A 10 -19.40 -17.04 -11.61
N MET A 11 -18.95 -18.13 -12.23
CA MET A 11 -17.87 -18.06 -13.22
C MET A 11 -18.34 -17.78 -14.65
N LEU A 12 -19.65 -17.94 -14.94
CA LEU A 12 -20.18 -17.81 -16.31
C LEU A 12 -20.24 -16.38 -16.84
N ASP A 13 -20.17 -15.35 -15.96
CA ASP A 13 -20.11 -13.95 -16.35
C ASP A 13 -18.74 -13.30 -16.13
N THR A 14 -17.73 -14.09 -15.77
CA THR A 14 -16.39 -13.54 -15.54
C THR A 14 -15.69 -13.30 -16.86
N LYS A 15 -15.59 -12.05 -17.29
CA LYS A 15 -14.67 -11.66 -18.39
C LYS A 15 -13.24 -12.03 -17.97
N VAL A 16 -12.67 -13.06 -18.57
CA VAL A 16 -11.25 -13.37 -18.40
C VAL A 16 -10.46 -12.35 -19.24
N GLY A 17 -10.03 -11.26 -18.60
CA GLY A 17 -9.15 -10.30 -19.21
C GLY A 17 -7.69 -10.72 -19.01
N LYS A 18 -6.85 -10.51 -20.01
CA LYS A 18 -5.41 -10.68 -19.89
C LYS A 18 -4.84 -9.38 -19.30
N MET A 19 -4.43 -9.40 -18.03
CA MET A 19 -3.68 -8.29 -17.44
C MET A 19 -2.23 -8.30 -17.93
N THR A 20 -1.73 -7.14 -18.29
CA THR A 20 -0.35 -6.96 -18.77
C THR A 20 0.68 -6.87 -17.65
N ASN A 21 0.21 -6.59 -16.42
CA ASN A 21 1.05 -6.42 -15.24
C ASN A 21 0.62 -7.36 -14.11
N SER A 22 1.55 -7.69 -13.23
CA SER A 22 1.25 -8.44 -12.00
C SER A 22 0.96 -7.47 -10.87
N TYR A 23 -0.21 -7.54 -10.30
CA TYR A 23 -0.62 -6.74 -9.15
C TYR A 23 -0.60 -7.57 -7.87
N MET A 24 -0.06 -7.00 -6.81
CA MET A 24 -0.08 -7.59 -5.46
C MET A 24 -1.39 -7.29 -4.75
N ASN A 25 -2.00 -6.16 -5.09
CA ASN A 25 -3.28 -5.71 -4.57
C ASN A 25 -4.05 -5.01 -5.69
N LEU A 26 -5.37 -5.24 -5.78
CA LEU A 26 -6.25 -4.63 -6.75
C LEU A 26 -7.56 -4.24 -6.06
N CYS A 27 -7.90 -2.96 -6.08
CA CYS A 27 -9.11 -2.43 -5.48
C CYS A 27 -9.98 -1.75 -6.53
N ARG A 28 -11.30 -1.85 -6.37
CA ARG A 28 -12.28 -1.14 -7.19
C ARG A 28 -12.74 0.13 -6.46
N LEU A 29 -12.85 1.22 -7.21
CA LEU A 29 -13.38 2.51 -6.76
C LEU A 29 -14.88 2.62 -7.07
N ASP A 30 -15.59 3.53 -6.39
CA ASP A 30 -17.03 3.73 -6.60
C ASP A 30 -17.33 4.29 -8.00
N ASN A 31 -16.44 5.09 -8.58
CA ASN A 31 -16.54 5.59 -9.95
C ASN A 31 -16.28 4.53 -11.05
N GLY A 32 -16.00 3.29 -10.65
CA GLY A 32 -15.84 2.15 -11.53
C GLY A 32 -14.42 1.91 -12.05
N PHE A 33 -13.46 2.78 -11.74
CA PHE A 33 -12.05 2.52 -11.99
C PHE A 33 -11.50 1.46 -11.02
N TYR A 34 -10.34 0.91 -11.38
CA TYR A 34 -9.56 0.04 -10.50
C TYR A 34 -8.19 0.66 -10.24
N VAL A 35 -7.65 0.38 -9.08
CA VAL A 35 -6.26 0.70 -8.76
C VAL A 35 -5.53 -0.55 -8.37
N GLY A 36 -4.42 -0.80 -9.06
CA GLY A 36 -3.51 -1.90 -8.78
C GLY A 36 -2.21 -1.39 -8.16
N MET A 37 -1.72 -2.10 -7.17
CA MET A 37 -0.38 -1.92 -6.60
C MET A 37 0.49 -3.10 -7.01
N GLY A 38 1.69 -2.85 -7.54
CA GLY A 38 2.54 -3.94 -8.00
C GLY A 38 3.91 -3.47 -8.50
N TYR A 39 4.62 -4.41 -9.11
CA TYR A 39 5.93 -4.15 -9.72
C TYR A 39 5.75 -3.85 -11.21
N PHE A 40 6.27 -2.70 -11.64
CA PHE A 40 6.26 -2.30 -13.03
C PHE A 40 7.70 -2.14 -13.51
N SER A 41 8.12 -2.96 -14.47
CA SER A 41 9.52 -3.05 -14.88
C SER A 41 10.08 -1.79 -15.56
N GLU A 42 9.21 -0.86 -15.96
CA GLU A 42 9.58 0.31 -16.76
C GLU A 42 9.14 1.64 -16.14
N SER A 43 8.58 1.62 -14.92
CA SER A 43 8.07 2.81 -14.25
C SER A 43 8.72 3.00 -12.88
N ASP A 44 8.84 4.24 -12.47
CA ASP A 44 9.21 4.66 -11.11
C ASP A 44 7.98 4.92 -10.22
N GLN A 45 6.81 4.49 -10.68
CA GLN A 45 5.53 4.63 -10.00
C GLN A 45 5.04 3.25 -9.57
N PHE A 46 4.42 3.14 -8.39
CA PHE A 46 4.06 1.86 -7.78
C PHE A 46 2.54 1.57 -7.78
N LEU A 47 1.74 2.52 -8.26
CA LEU A 47 0.30 2.38 -8.44
C LEU A 47 -0.08 2.49 -9.91
N THR A 48 -1.13 1.80 -10.31
CA THR A 48 -1.68 1.84 -11.67
C THR A 48 -3.17 2.07 -11.61
N LEU A 49 -3.65 3.08 -12.33
CA LEU A 49 -5.07 3.30 -12.60
C LEU A 49 -5.48 2.48 -13.82
N LEU A 50 -6.58 1.72 -13.68
CA LEU A 50 -7.16 0.93 -14.76
C LEU A 50 -8.62 1.35 -14.96
N ASP A 51 -9.08 1.21 -16.18
CA ASP A 51 -10.50 1.41 -16.52
C ASP A 51 -11.36 0.21 -16.06
N LYS A 52 -12.68 0.31 -16.30
CA LYS A 52 -13.65 -0.75 -15.97
C LYS A 52 -13.40 -2.09 -16.70
N ASP A 53 -12.64 -2.06 -17.80
CA ASP A 53 -12.29 -3.23 -18.60
C ASP A 53 -10.86 -3.73 -18.27
N LEU A 54 -10.25 -3.19 -17.21
CA LEU A 54 -8.91 -3.47 -16.69
C LEU A 54 -7.77 -3.07 -17.65
N ASN A 55 -8.01 -2.13 -18.57
CA ASN A 55 -6.95 -1.56 -19.36
C ASN A 55 -6.21 -0.51 -18.54
N VAL A 56 -4.89 -0.46 -18.68
CA VAL A 56 -4.05 0.54 -18.02
C VAL A 56 -4.33 1.92 -18.61
N ILE A 57 -4.73 2.86 -17.75
CA ILE A 57 -4.90 4.27 -18.09
C ILE A 57 -3.59 5.01 -17.85
N LYS A 58 -3.06 4.89 -16.63
CA LYS A 58 -1.78 5.52 -16.24
C LYS A 58 -1.20 4.87 -14.99
N GLN A 59 0.10 5.09 -14.80
CA GLN A 59 0.80 4.81 -13.55
C GLN A 59 0.94 6.09 -12.73
N PHE A 60 1.00 5.95 -11.41
CA PHE A 60 1.12 7.05 -10.46
C PHE A 60 1.70 6.56 -9.13
N GLY A 61 1.77 7.44 -8.13
CA GLY A 61 2.39 7.13 -6.85
C GLY A 61 3.89 7.25 -6.98
N GLU A 62 4.37 8.49 -7.04
CA GLU A 62 5.80 8.76 -7.06
C GLU A 62 6.46 8.27 -5.78
N GLN A 63 7.72 7.86 -5.90
CA GLN A 63 8.49 7.43 -4.75
C GLN A 63 8.57 8.56 -3.72
N PRO A 64 8.14 8.31 -2.46
CA PRO A 64 8.01 9.37 -1.46
C PRO A 64 9.35 9.92 -0.98
N LEU A 65 10.45 9.25 -1.30
CA LEU A 65 11.79 9.62 -0.83
C LEU A 65 12.48 10.50 -1.87
N SER A 66 12.67 11.77 -1.55
CA SER A 66 13.42 12.70 -2.39
C SER A 66 14.89 12.27 -2.52
N GLY A 67 15.46 12.40 -3.71
CA GLY A 67 16.86 12.03 -3.96
C GLY A 67 17.09 10.59 -4.43
N LEU A 68 16.06 9.75 -4.46
CA LEU A 68 16.15 8.40 -5.04
C LEU A 68 16.26 8.39 -6.57
N ARG A 69 15.88 9.49 -7.21
CA ARG A 69 15.91 9.69 -8.66
C ARG A 69 17.18 10.38 -9.08
N SER A 70 18.33 9.75 -9.00
CA SER A 70 19.52 10.40 -9.54
C SER A 70 19.58 10.37 -11.07
N ASP A 71 18.87 9.43 -11.73
CA ASP A 71 18.98 9.25 -13.20
C ASP A 71 17.81 8.49 -13.86
N GLY A 72 16.69 8.28 -13.19
CA GLY A 72 15.53 7.58 -13.74
C GLY A 72 15.71 6.07 -13.94
N LYS A 73 16.76 5.47 -13.39
CA LYS A 73 17.09 4.06 -13.59
C LYS A 73 16.66 3.11 -12.45
N ILE A 74 16.11 3.63 -11.37
CA ILE A 74 15.67 2.79 -10.25
C ILE A 74 14.36 2.12 -10.65
N LYS A 75 14.42 0.83 -10.91
CA LYS A 75 13.31 0.03 -11.45
C LYS A 75 12.76 -1.02 -10.50
N ASN A 76 13.25 -1.09 -9.26
CA ASN A 76 12.83 -2.11 -8.32
C ASN A 76 12.12 -1.50 -7.12
N TYR A 77 10.83 -1.75 -7.06
CA TYR A 77 9.89 -1.21 -6.07
C TYR A 77 9.59 -2.16 -4.91
N SER A 78 10.37 -3.21 -4.73
CA SER A 78 10.16 -4.13 -3.60
C SER A 78 10.17 -3.44 -2.24
N GLY A 79 10.83 -2.28 -2.14
CA GLY A 79 10.83 -1.43 -0.95
C GLY A 79 9.50 -0.70 -0.71
N PHE A 80 8.67 -0.53 -1.75
CA PHE A 80 7.38 0.16 -1.66
C PHE A 80 6.20 -0.80 -1.56
N GLN A 81 6.45 -2.05 -1.18
CA GLN A 81 5.39 -2.97 -0.78
C GLN A 81 4.63 -2.39 0.40
N GLY A 82 3.36 -2.75 0.49
CA GLY A 82 2.52 -2.26 1.56
C GLY A 82 1.07 -2.68 1.38
N HIS A 83 0.22 -1.95 2.04
CA HIS A 83 -1.21 -2.18 2.08
C HIS A 83 -1.92 -1.05 1.35
N MET A 84 -2.97 -1.40 0.64
CA MET A 84 -3.82 -0.46 -0.06
C MET A 84 -5.27 -0.74 0.32
N SER A 85 -5.98 0.31 0.69
CA SER A 85 -7.41 0.27 0.96
C SER A 85 -8.10 1.43 0.24
N VAL A 86 -9.39 1.27 -0.05
CA VAL A 86 -10.18 2.28 -0.75
C VAL A 86 -11.44 2.61 0.02
N ARG A 87 -11.88 3.87 -0.09
CA ARG A 87 -13.19 4.32 0.34
C ARG A 87 -13.70 5.39 -0.61
N GLY A 88 -14.85 5.13 -1.24
CA GLY A 88 -15.33 5.99 -2.32
C GLY A 88 -14.36 5.97 -3.51
N ASN A 89 -13.93 7.15 -3.90
CA ASN A 89 -12.93 7.35 -4.95
C ASN A 89 -11.54 7.70 -4.39
N SER A 90 -11.32 7.50 -3.10
CA SER A 90 -10.05 7.73 -2.42
C SER A 90 -9.30 6.42 -2.18
N ILE A 91 -8.00 6.46 -2.40
CA ILE A 91 -7.06 5.38 -2.20
C ILE A 91 -6.14 5.77 -1.06
N PHE A 92 -5.93 4.84 -0.13
CA PHE A 92 -4.99 4.98 0.97
C PHE A 92 -3.94 3.89 0.84
N TYR A 93 -2.70 4.32 0.76
CA TYR A 93 -1.53 3.45 0.68
C TYR A 93 -0.71 3.59 1.96
N ALA A 94 -0.26 2.48 2.52
CA ALA A 94 0.62 2.43 3.68
C ALA A 94 1.77 1.46 3.43
N ALA A 95 3.01 1.93 3.56
CA ALA A 95 4.19 1.12 3.34
C ALA A 95 4.47 0.20 4.53
N ASP A 96 4.95 -1.01 4.27
CA ASP A 96 5.29 -1.99 5.30
C ASP A 96 6.77 -1.93 5.76
N LEU A 97 7.70 -1.60 4.87
CA LEU A 97 9.12 -1.55 5.18
C LEU A 97 9.63 -0.19 5.68
N PHE A 98 8.79 0.85 5.65
CA PHE A 98 9.11 2.17 6.18
C PHE A 98 7.84 2.91 6.56
N SER A 99 7.97 3.91 7.43
CA SER A 99 6.83 4.59 8.06
C SER A 99 6.25 5.68 7.15
N TYR A 100 5.59 5.29 6.07
CA TYR A 100 4.97 6.20 5.10
C TYR A 100 3.54 5.81 4.79
N MET A 101 2.67 6.82 4.65
CA MET A 101 1.30 6.65 4.17
C MET A 101 0.92 7.81 3.25
N ALA A 102 0.07 7.54 2.27
CA ALA A 102 -0.43 8.55 1.35
C ALA A 102 -1.90 8.33 1.00
N ARG A 103 -2.58 9.43 0.68
CA ARG A 103 -3.93 9.44 0.08
C ARG A 103 -3.88 10.00 -1.32
N TYR A 104 -4.58 9.32 -2.22
CA TYR A 104 -4.83 9.76 -3.58
C TYR A 104 -6.33 9.77 -3.85
N ASP A 105 -6.82 10.83 -4.45
CA ASP A 105 -8.21 10.96 -4.88
C ASP A 105 -8.30 10.84 -6.41
N ILE A 106 -9.28 10.07 -6.88
CA ILE A 106 -9.49 9.80 -8.32
C ILE A 106 -10.79 10.45 -8.73
N SER A 107 -10.74 11.40 -9.66
CA SER A 107 -11.94 12.02 -10.22
C SER A 107 -12.73 11.05 -11.10
N ASP A 108 -13.96 11.40 -11.43
CA ASP A 108 -14.81 10.63 -12.37
C ASP A 108 -14.24 10.59 -13.80
N THR A 109 -13.28 11.46 -14.11
CA THR A 109 -12.55 11.49 -15.39
C THR A 109 -11.22 10.74 -15.34
N GLY A 110 -10.87 10.13 -14.19
CA GLY A 110 -9.61 9.41 -14.01
C GLY A 110 -8.40 10.31 -13.73
N GLU A 111 -8.62 11.58 -13.34
CA GLU A 111 -7.55 12.40 -12.80
C GLU A 111 -7.17 11.93 -11.40
N VAL A 112 -5.85 11.82 -11.16
CA VAL A 112 -5.27 11.39 -9.89
C VAL A 112 -4.65 12.59 -9.21
N THR A 113 -5.03 12.85 -7.99
CA THR A 113 -4.46 13.88 -7.12
C THR A 113 -3.92 13.24 -5.85
N GLN A 114 -2.64 13.42 -5.54
CA GLN A 114 -2.15 13.10 -4.20
C GLN A 114 -2.59 14.20 -3.23
N THR A 115 -3.52 13.87 -2.35
CA THR A 115 -4.08 14.82 -1.39
C THR A 115 -3.12 15.08 -0.24
N TRP A 116 -2.49 14.01 0.26
CA TRP A 116 -1.40 14.10 1.22
C TRP A 116 -0.48 12.89 1.14
N GLY A 117 0.74 13.05 1.66
CA GLY A 117 1.70 11.97 1.85
C GLY A 117 2.62 12.31 3.03
N HIS A 118 2.69 11.41 4.01
CA HIS A 118 3.44 11.64 5.25
C HIS A 118 4.44 10.53 5.53
N GLN A 119 5.66 10.95 5.84
CA GLN A 119 6.70 10.10 6.39
C GLN A 119 6.71 10.29 7.91
N TYR A 120 6.30 9.25 8.65
CA TYR A 120 6.12 9.30 10.11
C TYR A 120 7.38 8.99 10.91
N ALA A 121 8.42 8.48 10.26
CA ALA A 121 9.74 8.28 10.84
C ALA A 121 10.82 8.53 9.80
N TYR A 122 12.02 8.87 10.26
CA TYR A 122 13.18 8.99 9.37
C TYR A 122 13.43 7.66 8.67
N VAL A 123 13.80 7.73 7.39
CA VAL A 123 14.11 6.57 6.55
C VAL A 123 15.46 6.80 5.91
N ASP A 124 16.34 5.84 6.08
CA ASP A 124 17.57 5.73 5.32
C ASP A 124 17.43 4.63 4.26
N TYR A 125 18.24 4.68 3.22
CA TYR A 125 18.21 3.70 2.15
C TYR A 125 19.56 3.59 1.46
N GLU A 126 19.82 2.44 0.86
CA GLU A 126 20.96 2.22 -0.02
C GLU A 126 20.50 1.94 -1.45
N VAL A 127 21.20 2.49 -2.41
CA VAL A 127 21.05 2.10 -3.82
C VAL A 127 21.88 0.84 -4.05
N TYR A 128 21.20 -0.24 -4.39
CA TYR A 128 21.81 -1.53 -4.63
C TYR A 128 21.82 -1.87 -6.12
N LYS A 129 23.00 -2.18 -6.66
CA LYS A 129 23.18 -2.53 -8.09
C LYS A 129 22.65 -1.47 -9.07
N GLU A 130 22.83 -0.20 -8.74
CA GLU A 130 22.51 0.96 -9.61
C GLU A 130 21.03 1.11 -10.03
N TRP A 131 20.15 0.17 -9.64
CA TRP A 131 18.75 0.16 -10.09
C TRP A 131 17.74 -0.32 -9.05
N SER A 132 18.17 -0.62 -7.84
CA SER A 132 17.33 -1.13 -6.75
C SER A 132 17.58 -0.37 -5.46
N ILE A 133 16.50 -0.08 -4.73
CA ILE A 133 16.58 0.49 -3.40
C ILE A 133 16.51 -0.64 -2.38
N SER A 134 17.40 -0.60 -1.41
CA SER A 134 17.38 -1.51 -0.27
C SER A 134 17.18 -0.74 1.02
N PHE A 135 16.03 -0.94 1.66
CA PHE A 135 15.81 -0.54 3.05
C PHE A 135 16.38 -1.56 4.03
N LYS A 136 16.59 -2.79 3.59
CA LYS A 136 17.05 -3.90 4.41
C LYS A 136 18.47 -3.73 4.96
N ARG A 137 19.26 -2.88 4.31
CA ARG A 137 20.64 -2.59 4.73
C ARG A 137 20.74 -1.50 5.76
N CYS A 138 19.64 -0.80 5.99
CA CYS A 138 19.54 0.29 6.96
C CYS A 138 18.82 -0.26 8.20
N GLU A 139 19.55 -0.98 9.02
CA GLU A 139 19.01 -1.79 10.13
C GLU A 139 18.19 -0.99 11.14
N ASP A 140 18.48 0.30 11.27
CA ASP A 140 17.79 1.22 12.19
C ASP A 140 16.46 1.75 11.65
N ASN A 141 16.15 1.55 10.36
CA ASN A 141 14.85 1.93 9.82
C ASN A 141 13.74 1.22 10.56
N LEU A 142 12.67 1.97 10.87
CA LEU A 142 11.49 1.41 11.49
C LEU A 142 10.53 0.84 10.45
N CYS A 143 10.18 -0.42 10.58
CA CYS A 143 9.10 -1.03 9.81
C CYS A 143 7.82 -0.23 9.95
N GLY A 144 7.08 -0.12 8.87
CA GLY A 144 5.87 0.69 8.77
C GLY A 144 4.61 -0.04 9.25
N PHE A 145 3.64 -0.08 8.38
CA PHE A 145 2.29 -0.52 8.69
C PHE A 145 2.07 -1.97 8.23
N SER A 146 1.44 -2.77 9.07
CA SER A 146 1.10 -4.16 8.73
C SER A 146 -0.30 -4.33 8.16
N ASP A 147 -1.17 -3.34 8.35
CA ASP A 147 -2.48 -3.25 7.70
C ASP A 147 -3.14 -1.91 7.97
N ILE A 148 -4.13 -1.55 7.13
CA ILE A 148 -4.94 -0.34 7.27
C ILE A 148 -6.43 -0.64 7.04
N ALA A 149 -7.28 0.01 7.83
CA ALA A 149 -8.73 -0.03 7.66
C ALA A 149 -9.28 1.40 7.67
N ILE A 150 -10.15 1.72 6.71
CA ILE A 150 -10.63 3.09 6.47
C ILE A 150 -12.03 3.26 7.00
N GLY A 151 -12.16 4.01 8.09
CA GLY A 151 -13.42 4.42 8.64
C GLY A 151 -14.02 5.64 7.94
N GLU A 152 -15.08 6.17 8.51
CA GLU A 152 -15.75 7.35 7.97
C GLU A 152 -14.87 8.61 8.07
N LYS A 153 -14.27 8.83 9.24
CA LYS A 153 -13.43 10.00 9.56
C LYS A 153 -11.97 9.66 9.77
N TYR A 154 -11.67 8.43 10.13
CA TYR A 154 -10.35 8.02 10.60
C TYR A 154 -9.83 6.84 9.81
N ILE A 155 -8.52 6.77 9.72
CA ILE A 155 -7.76 5.60 9.29
C ILE A 155 -7.27 4.92 10.55
N PHE A 156 -7.51 3.62 10.64
CA PHE A 156 -6.95 2.75 11.67
C PHE A 156 -5.82 1.96 11.04
N ALA A 157 -4.64 2.01 11.62
CA ALA A 157 -3.47 1.35 11.07
C ALA A 157 -2.75 0.55 12.16
N THR A 158 -2.39 -0.68 11.86
CA THR A 158 -1.47 -1.43 12.72
C THR A 158 -0.03 -1.06 12.33
N TYR A 159 0.70 -0.50 13.30
CA TYR A 159 2.05 0.01 13.11
C TYR A 159 3.08 -0.87 13.81
N SER A 160 4.06 -1.35 13.07
CA SER A 160 5.12 -2.18 13.61
C SER A 160 6.12 -1.37 14.44
N GLY A 161 6.76 -0.38 13.86
CA GLY A 161 7.76 0.45 14.53
C GLY A 161 8.99 -0.32 15.03
N ILE A 162 9.20 -1.54 14.58
CA ILE A 162 10.34 -2.38 14.94
C ILE A 162 11.49 -2.06 13.96
N PRO A 163 12.74 -1.91 14.43
CA PRO A 163 13.87 -1.77 13.54
C PRO A 163 13.98 -2.92 12.55
N ILE A 164 14.29 -2.63 11.29
CA ILE A 164 14.41 -3.64 10.23
C ILE A 164 15.44 -4.71 10.62
N GLY A 165 16.54 -4.34 11.24
CA GLY A 165 17.55 -5.27 11.71
C GLY A 165 17.01 -6.30 12.71
N GLU A 166 16.12 -5.87 13.62
CA GLU A 166 15.47 -6.78 14.56
C GLU A 166 14.43 -7.69 13.86
N MET A 167 13.70 -7.16 12.88
CA MET A 167 12.76 -7.96 12.08
C MET A 167 13.46 -9.15 11.41
N PHE A 168 14.64 -8.94 10.84
CA PHE A 168 15.38 -10.02 10.17
C PHE A 168 16.01 -11.02 11.12
N LYS A 169 16.41 -10.61 12.33
CA LYS A 169 16.97 -11.52 13.34
C LYS A 169 15.95 -12.53 13.87
N HIS A 170 14.69 -12.14 13.92
CA HIS A 170 13.62 -12.92 14.57
C HIS A 170 12.63 -13.57 13.61
N ASN A 171 13.01 -13.82 12.35
CA ASN A 171 12.15 -14.42 11.33
C ASN A 171 10.79 -13.73 11.17
N ALA A 172 10.72 -12.78 10.26
CA ALA A 172 9.60 -12.24 9.49
C ALA A 172 8.17 -12.11 10.10
N TYR A 173 7.83 -12.84 11.15
CA TYR A 173 6.58 -12.67 11.91
C TYR A 173 6.53 -11.33 12.66
N ALA A 174 7.60 -10.58 12.60
CA ALA A 174 7.72 -9.26 13.20
C ALA A 174 6.95 -8.15 12.45
N ILE A 175 6.36 -8.45 11.30
CA ILE A 175 5.47 -7.47 10.61
C ILE A 175 4.19 -7.29 11.43
N ALA A 176 3.78 -8.30 12.20
CA ALA A 176 2.61 -8.16 13.06
C ALA A 176 2.84 -7.08 14.12
N ALA A 177 2.05 -6.04 14.06
CA ALA A 177 2.17 -4.84 14.88
C ALA A 177 1.52 -4.98 16.25
N GLN A 178 2.05 -4.29 17.24
CA GLN A 178 1.45 -4.19 18.56
C GLN A 178 0.93 -2.78 18.88
N THR A 179 0.96 -1.89 17.92
CA THR A 179 0.46 -0.53 18.07
C THR A 179 -0.65 -0.29 17.05
N LEU A 180 -1.82 0.12 17.52
CA LEU A 180 -2.87 0.70 16.70
C LEU A 180 -2.64 2.20 16.64
N VAL A 181 -2.56 2.75 15.46
CA VAL A 181 -2.46 4.19 15.20
C VAL A 181 -3.78 4.67 14.61
N VAL A 182 -4.33 5.75 15.15
CA VAL A 182 -5.51 6.44 14.63
C VAL A 182 -5.03 7.70 13.93
N ILE A 183 -5.41 7.86 12.67
CA ILE A 183 -4.94 8.92 11.80
C ILE A 183 -6.17 9.66 11.25
N ASP A 184 -6.11 10.97 11.18
CA ASP A 184 -7.12 11.77 10.49
C ASP A 184 -7.09 11.44 9.00
N LYS A 185 -8.26 11.14 8.44
CA LYS A 185 -8.38 10.74 7.04
C LYS A 185 -8.14 11.92 6.08
N GLU A 186 -8.44 13.14 6.49
CA GLU A 186 -8.40 14.31 5.60
C GLU A 186 -6.98 14.87 5.43
N ASP A 187 -6.20 14.88 6.49
CA ASP A 187 -4.85 15.47 6.45
C ASP A 187 -3.70 14.53 6.81
N GLY A 188 -4.01 13.27 7.21
CA GLY A 188 -3.00 12.28 7.58
C GLY A 188 -2.36 12.50 8.95
N ALA A 189 -2.86 13.41 9.79
CA ALA A 189 -2.32 13.67 11.11
C ALA A 189 -2.57 12.50 12.07
N VAL A 190 -1.56 12.13 12.86
CA VAL A 190 -1.69 11.11 13.90
C VAL A 190 -2.47 11.69 15.08
N LEU A 191 -3.64 11.14 15.36
CA LEU A 191 -4.51 11.55 16.47
C LEU A 191 -4.25 10.76 17.76
N GLY A 192 -3.83 9.50 17.64
CA GLY A 192 -3.57 8.67 18.79
C GLY A 192 -2.82 7.38 18.48
N ARG A 193 -2.24 6.79 19.53
CA ARG A 193 -1.54 5.51 19.47
C ARG A 193 -1.96 4.66 20.65
N PHE A 194 -2.34 3.42 20.39
CA PHE A 194 -2.86 2.49 21.40
C PHE A 194 -2.06 1.19 21.34
N LYS A 195 -1.57 0.75 22.47
CA LYS A 195 -0.90 -0.54 22.57
C LYS A 195 -1.94 -1.65 22.58
N LEU A 196 -1.80 -2.58 21.65
CA LEU A 196 -2.63 -3.79 21.59
C LEU A 196 -2.15 -4.83 22.62
N SER A 197 -3.08 -5.60 23.17
CA SER A 197 -2.76 -6.72 24.10
C SER A 197 -2.01 -7.85 23.41
N SER A 198 -2.19 -8.00 22.10
CA SER A 198 -1.51 -8.97 21.23
C SER A 198 -1.06 -8.32 19.94
N ARG A 199 -0.13 -8.97 19.22
CA ARG A 199 0.26 -8.54 17.87
C ARG A 199 -0.87 -8.84 16.89
N SER A 200 -1.11 -7.91 15.98
CA SER A 200 -2.08 -8.05 14.88
C SER A 200 -1.41 -7.80 13.54
N ALA A 201 -1.74 -8.63 12.56
CA ALA A 201 -1.31 -8.46 11.16
C ALA A 201 -2.44 -7.92 10.28
N PHE A 202 -3.69 -7.98 10.74
CA PHE A 202 -4.87 -7.58 9.96
C PHE A 202 -5.83 -6.75 10.81
N LEU A 203 -6.51 -5.83 10.15
CA LEU A 203 -7.58 -5.00 10.71
C LEU A 203 -8.86 -5.22 9.91
N CYS A 204 -9.97 -5.23 10.62
CA CYS A 204 -11.30 -5.16 10.04
C CYS A 204 -12.13 -4.17 10.85
N LEU A 205 -12.88 -3.32 10.17
CA LEU A 205 -13.88 -2.46 10.79
C LEU A 205 -15.25 -3.10 10.54
N SER A 206 -16.08 -3.17 11.59
CA SER A 206 -17.50 -3.46 11.45
C SER A 206 -18.25 -2.18 11.11
N ASP A 207 -19.38 -2.32 10.43
CA ASP A 207 -20.28 -1.20 10.11
C ASP A 207 -21.24 -0.85 11.29
N ASP A 208 -21.02 -1.44 12.48
CA ASP A 208 -21.84 -1.25 13.70
C ASP A 208 -21.46 0.02 14.48
#